data_1bd110cd177a8fdcfdf4bfc42bd2ec12
#
_entry.id   1bd110cd177a8fdcfdf4bfc42bd2ec12
#
_cell.length_a   1.000
_cell.length_b   1.000
_cell.length_c   1.000
_cell.angle_alpha   90.00
_cell.angle_beta   90.00
_cell.angle_gamma   90.00
#
_symmetry.space_group_name_H-M   'P 1'
#
loop_
_entity.id
_entity.type
_entity.pdbx_description
1 polymer ?
#
loop_
_entity_poly.entity_id
_entity_poly.type
_entity_poly.pdbx_seq_one_letter_code
_entity_poly.pdbx_strand_id
1 'polypeptide(L)'
;MRTIWSESPHVQPVISTPSQTSDVISTHFENVRRVLAEVQVHAVQRLVDVFREARDRGAFIYIAGNGGSSSTASHWVNDLGKATKRSGCRPLKVMCLSDNMSWFSALSNDEGYERAFSGQLENFATQGDVLTCISASGNSPNLVRAVELARRQKLTTAALLGFDGGALRGLVDEPVCVETEKGKYELVEDVHSAICHAVTRCLVADRPGLN
;
A
#
# COMPACT_ATOMS: atom_id res chain seq x y z
N MET A 1 -11.91 38.27 11.42
CA MET A 1 -11.46 37.29 10.40
C MET A 1 -9.95 37.27 10.43
N ARG A 2 -9.35 36.25 11.05
CA ARG A 2 -7.87 36.08 11.04
C ARG A 2 -7.56 35.08 9.95
N THR A 3 -6.68 35.48 9.05
CA THR A 3 -6.13 34.69 7.92
C THR A 3 -5.45 33.41 8.43
N ILE A 4 -5.95 32.25 8.02
CA ILE A 4 -5.49 30.90 8.47
C ILE A 4 -4.29 30.39 7.65
N TRP A 5 -3.55 31.27 7.02
CA TRP A 5 -2.30 30.86 6.33
C TRP A 5 -1.11 31.38 7.10
N SER A 6 -0.68 30.67 8.16
CA SER A 6 0.64 30.84 8.74
C SER A 6 1.66 30.26 7.74
N GLU A 7 2.64 31.07 7.41
CA GLU A 7 3.74 30.76 6.50
C GLU A 7 4.39 29.43 6.88
N SER A 8 4.33 28.46 5.97
CA SER A 8 5.08 27.21 6.07
C SER A 8 6.56 27.51 5.85
N PRO A 9 7.47 27.14 6.77
CA PRO A 9 8.89 27.48 6.67
C PRO A 9 9.71 26.61 5.72
N HIS A 10 9.12 26.00 4.70
CA HIS A 10 9.83 25.19 3.70
C HIS A 10 9.56 25.70 2.29
N VAL A 11 10.02 26.93 2.01
CA VAL A 11 10.23 27.32 0.60
C VAL A 11 11.47 26.54 0.13
N GLN A 12 11.25 25.50 -0.65
CA GLN A 12 12.34 24.82 -1.34
C GLN A 12 13.01 25.84 -2.29
N PRO A 13 14.34 25.78 -2.47
CA PRO A 13 15.03 26.70 -3.36
C PRO A 13 14.42 26.61 -4.76
N VAL A 14 14.11 27.77 -5.35
CA VAL A 14 13.62 27.85 -6.73
C VAL A 14 14.73 27.32 -7.64
N ILE A 15 14.46 26.24 -8.36
CA ILE A 15 15.38 25.71 -9.38
C ILE A 15 15.42 26.73 -10.50
N SER A 16 16.53 27.43 -10.63
CA SER A 16 16.64 28.64 -11.48
C SER A 16 17.31 28.39 -12.83
N THR A 17 17.91 27.22 -13.07
CA THR A 17 18.60 26.90 -14.32
C THR A 17 18.25 25.51 -14.88
N PRO A 18 18.27 25.33 -16.24
CA PRO A 18 18.05 24.00 -16.85
C PRO A 18 19.01 22.91 -16.37
N SER A 19 20.24 23.23 -16.04
CA SER A 19 21.24 22.34 -15.50
C SER A 19 20.80 21.78 -14.13
N GLN A 20 20.37 22.65 -13.22
CA GLN A 20 19.88 22.23 -11.91
C GLN A 20 18.63 21.32 -12.00
N THR A 21 17.74 21.57 -12.96
CA THR A 21 16.57 20.71 -13.21
C THR A 21 17.01 19.31 -13.64
N SER A 22 17.95 19.19 -14.57
CA SER A 22 18.49 17.91 -15.03
C SER A 22 19.15 17.13 -13.89
N ASP A 23 19.92 17.82 -13.04
CA ASP A 23 20.61 17.21 -11.92
C ASP A 23 19.62 16.66 -10.88
N VAL A 24 18.55 17.40 -10.59
CA VAL A 24 17.48 16.94 -9.67
C VAL A 24 16.78 15.67 -10.21
N ILE A 25 16.43 15.68 -11.50
CA ILE A 25 15.78 14.52 -12.14
C ILE A 25 16.70 13.29 -12.10
N SER A 26 17.96 13.45 -12.51
CA SER A 26 18.93 12.35 -12.54
C SER A 26 19.20 11.80 -11.14
N THR A 27 19.31 12.68 -10.14
CA THR A 27 19.49 12.29 -8.73
C THR A 27 18.29 11.50 -8.21
N HIS A 28 17.06 11.92 -8.56
CA HIS A 28 15.87 11.17 -8.16
C HIS A 28 15.87 9.75 -8.74
N PHE A 29 16.12 9.59 -10.05
CA PHE A 29 16.17 8.26 -10.68
C PHE A 29 17.26 7.37 -10.09
N GLU A 30 18.42 7.93 -9.78
CA GLU A 30 19.50 7.17 -9.13
C GLU A 30 19.12 6.73 -7.71
N ASN A 31 18.46 7.60 -6.94
CA ASN A 31 17.95 7.25 -5.61
C ASN A 31 16.90 6.14 -5.67
N VAL A 32 15.95 6.22 -6.62
CA VAL A 32 14.95 5.14 -6.84
C VAL A 32 15.65 3.82 -7.18
N ARG A 33 16.62 3.86 -8.10
CA ARG A 33 17.40 2.66 -8.47
C ARG A 33 18.11 2.03 -7.27
N ARG A 34 18.73 2.86 -6.42
CA ARG A 34 19.42 2.40 -5.20
C ARG A 34 18.45 1.76 -4.22
N VAL A 35 17.34 2.42 -3.90
CA VAL A 35 16.35 1.91 -2.96
C VAL A 35 15.69 0.62 -3.46
N LEU A 36 15.41 0.52 -4.77
CA LEU A 36 14.91 -0.71 -5.39
C LEU A 36 15.87 -1.90 -5.22
N ALA A 37 17.18 -1.65 -5.29
CA ALA A 37 18.20 -2.70 -5.13
C ALA A 37 18.29 -3.21 -3.68
N GLU A 38 17.84 -2.44 -2.70
CA GLU A 38 17.83 -2.80 -1.27
C GLU A 38 16.56 -3.55 -0.84
N VAL A 39 15.52 -3.61 -1.70
CA VAL A 39 14.26 -4.32 -1.39
C VAL A 39 14.53 -5.80 -1.12
N GLN A 40 14.02 -6.29 0.00
CA GLN A 40 14.15 -7.68 0.41
C GLN A 40 13.22 -8.58 -0.42
N VAL A 41 13.74 -9.17 -1.47
CA VAL A 41 12.98 -10.00 -2.45
C VAL A 41 12.18 -11.11 -1.76
N HIS A 42 12.73 -11.75 -0.71
CA HIS A 42 12.03 -12.79 0.03
C HIS A 42 10.76 -12.28 0.78
N ALA A 43 10.74 -11.02 1.22
CA ALA A 43 9.54 -10.43 1.83
C ALA A 43 8.46 -10.20 0.77
N VAL A 44 8.84 -9.74 -0.43
CA VAL A 44 7.92 -9.61 -1.56
C VAL A 44 7.39 -10.98 -2.00
N GLN A 45 8.24 -12.01 -1.99
CA GLN A 45 7.84 -13.39 -2.31
C GLN A 45 6.78 -13.90 -1.33
N ARG A 46 6.94 -13.71 -0.02
CA ARG A 46 5.92 -14.10 0.97
C ARG A 46 4.59 -13.40 0.72
N LEU A 47 4.60 -12.13 0.33
CA LEU A 47 3.38 -11.41 -0.04
C LEU A 47 2.70 -12.02 -1.28
N VAL A 48 3.47 -12.45 -2.28
CA VAL A 48 2.94 -13.19 -3.44
C VAL A 48 2.27 -14.49 -2.98
N ASP A 49 2.90 -15.23 -2.08
CA ASP A 49 2.38 -16.51 -1.57
C ASP A 49 1.08 -16.31 -0.78
N VAL A 50 0.98 -15.26 0.06
CA VAL A 50 -0.27 -14.87 0.73
C VAL A 50 -1.40 -14.62 -0.28
N PHE A 51 -1.10 -13.94 -1.38
CA PHE A 51 -2.11 -13.63 -2.40
C PHE A 51 -2.50 -14.88 -3.22
N ARG A 52 -1.56 -15.80 -3.48
CA ARG A 52 -1.86 -17.11 -4.09
C ARG A 52 -2.80 -17.92 -3.21
N GLU A 53 -2.47 -18.06 -1.95
CA GLU A 53 -3.29 -18.78 -0.99
C GLU A 53 -4.71 -18.17 -0.85
N ALA A 54 -4.81 -16.83 -0.78
CA ALA A 54 -6.09 -16.14 -0.78
C ALA A 54 -6.91 -16.43 -2.04
N ARG A 55 -6.26 -16.39 -3.23
CA ARG A 55 -6.89 -16.75 -4.50
C ARG A 55 -7.42 -18.17 -4.47
N ASP A 56 -6.63 -19.14 -4.03
CA ASP A 56 -6.93 -20.56 -4.11
C ASP A 56 -8.11 -20.92 -3.21
N ARG A 57 -8.20 -20.33 -2.01
CA ARG A 57 -9.37 -20.50 -1.12
C ARG A 57 -10.54 -19.55 -1.45
N GLY A 58 -10.37 -18.62 -2.41
CA GLY A 58 -11.41 -17.68 -2.84
C GLY A 58 -11.71 -16.58 -1.82
N ALA A 59 -10.73 -16.24 -0.99
CA ALA A 59 -10.79 -15.19 0.01
C ALA A 59 -10.70 -13.79 -0.65
N PHE A 60 -11.16 -12.75 0.06
CA PHE A 60 -10.96 -11.37 -0.33
C PHE A 60 -9.58 -10.87 0.09
N ILE A 61 -9.03 -9.98 -0.74
CA ILE A 61 -7.85 -9.16 -0.44
C ILE A 61 -8.31 -7.71 -0.41
N TYR A 62 -8.37 -7.14 0.79
CA TYR A 62 -8.64 -5.71 1.00
C TYR A 62 -7.33 -4.95 0.99
N ILE A 63 -7.28 -3.84 0.27
CA ILE A 63 -6.09 -2.97 0.21
C ILE A 63 -6.48 -1.58 0.71
N ALA A 64 -5.69 -1.02 1.62
CA ALA A 64 -5.93 0.27 2.24
C ALA A 64 -4.67 1.13 2.24
N GLY A 65 -4.84 2.43 2.00
CA GLY A 65 -3.79 3.44 2.06
C GLY A 65 -4.37 4.84 2.14
N ASN A 66 -3.57 5.82 2.51
CA ASN A 66 -3.96 7.23 2.55
C ASN A 66 -3.19 8.03 1.49
N GLY A 67 -3.77 9.11 0.96
CA GLY A 67 -3.10 10.01 0.01
C GLY A 67 -2.52 9.29 -1.21
N GLY A 68 -1.22 9.45 -1.48
CA GLY A 68 -0.51 8.75 -2.57
C GLY A 68 -0.59 7.23 -2.44
N SER A 69 -0.50 6.70 -1.21
CA SER A 69 -0.68 5.27 -0.96
C SER A 69 -2.10 4.77 -1.26
N SER A 70 -3.13 5.62 -1.15
CA SER A 70 -4.50 5.31 -1.61
C SER A 70 -4.56 5.18 -3.14
N SER A 71 -3.88 6.07 -3.87
CA SER A 71 -3.78 5.99 -5.33
C SER A 71 -3.07 4.71 -5.77
N THR A 72 -1.97 4.34 -5.09
CA THR A 72 -1.27 3.07 -5.32
C THR A 72 -2.17 1.86 -5.03
N ALA A 73 -2.95 1.90 -3.94
CA ALA A 73 -3.90 0.83 -3.60
C ALA A 73 -4.98 0.62 -4.66
N SER A 74 -5.60 1.71 -5.14
CA SER A 74 -6.62 1.69 -6.20
C SER A 74 -6.04 1.18 -7.52
N HIS A 75 -4.86 1.67 -7.92
CA HIS A 75 -4.14 1.18 -9.10
C HIS A 75 -3.86 -0.32 -8.99
N TRP A 76 -3.36 -0.77 -7.85
CA TRP A 76 -3.02 -2.19 -7.64
C TRP A 76 -4.24 -3.10 -7.69
N VAL A 77 -5.37 -2.68 -7.11
CA VAL A 77 -6.65 -3.42 -7.21
C VAL A 77 -7.08 -3.59 -8.67
N ASN A 78 -6.96 -2.53 -9.51
CA ASN A 78 -7.23 -2.63 -10.94
C ASN A 78 -6.32 -3.67 -11.61
N ASP A 79 -5.03 -3.65 -11.34
CA ASP A 79 -4.07 -4.58 -11.94
C ASP A 79 -4.31 -6.02 -11.49
N LEU A 80 -4.48 -6.25 -10.21
CA LEU A 80 -4.79 -7.57 -9.66
C LEU A 80 -6.10 -8.12 -10.22
N GLY A 81 -7.16 -7.32 -10.22
CA GLY A 81 -8.48 -7.74 -10.68
C GLY A 81 -8.54 -8.01 -12.18
N LYS A 82 -7.85 -7.21 -13.01
CA LYS A 82 -7.89 -7.30 -14.47
C LYS A 82 -6.85 -8.25 -15.04
N ALA A 83 -5.57 -8.10 -14.63
CA ALA A 83 -4.48 -8.80 -15.28
C ALA A 83 -4.42 -10.29 -14.90
N THR A 84 -4.73 -10.66 -13.65
CA THR A 84 -4.64 -12.04 -13.18
C THR A 84 -5.69 -12.97 -13.80
N LYS A 85 -6.80 -12.45 -14.34
CA LYS A 85 -7.79 -13.24 -15.10
C LYS A 85 -7.19 -13.94 -16.33
N ARG A 86 -6.06 -13.45 -16.84
CA ARG A 86 -5.39 -14.00 -18.03
C ARG A 86 -4.52 -15.22 -17.71
N SER A 87 -4.23 -15.50 -16.45
CA SER A 87 -3.40 -16.64 -16.04
C SER A 87 -4.12 -18.00 -16.20
N GLY A 88 -5.45 -17.99 -16.33
CA GLY A 88 -6.28 -19.20 -16.30
C GLY A 88 -6.54 -19.73 -14.90
N CYS A 89 -5.97 -19.12 -13.87
CA CYS A 89 -6.28 -19.39 -12.48
C CYS A 89 -7.59 -18.73 -12.04
N ARG A 90 -8.08 -19.06 -10.84
CA ARG A 90 -9.23 -18.39 -10.23
C ARG A 90 -8.98 -16.87 -10.18
N PRO A 91 -9.94 -16.03 -10.57
CA PRO A 91 -9.81 -14.58 -10.41
C PRO A 91 -9.65 -14.19 -8.95
N LEU A 92 -8.78 -13.23 -8.67
CA LEU A 92 -8.64 -12.63 -7.35
C LEU A 92 -9.88 -11.80 -6.99
N LYS A 93 -10.32 -11.91 -5.75
CA LYS A 93 -11.32 -11.01 -5.16
C LYS A 93 -10.56 -9.89 -4.45
N VAL A 94 -10.48 -8.74 -5.05
CA VAL A 94 -9.72 -7.58 -4.54
C VAL A 94 -10.60 -6.36 -4.38
N MET A 95 -10.37 -5.58 -3.34
CA MET A 95 -11.12 -4.35 -3.06
C MET A 95 -10.20 -3.30 -2.44
N CYS A 96 -10.22 -2.08 -2.98
CA CYS A 96 -9.59 -0.93 -2.35
C CYS A 96 -10.59 -0.25 -1.39
N LEU A 97 -10.24 -0.14 -0.12
CA LEU A 97 -11.11 0.47 0.89
C LEU A 97 -11.18 2.01 0.78
N SER A 98 -10.33 2.60 -0.07
CA SER A 98 -10.35 4.05 -0.34
C SER A 98 -11.24 4.43 -1.53
N ASP A 99 -11.71 3.46 -2.36
CA ASP A 99 -12.41 3.76 -3.61
C ASP A 99 -13.86 4.21 -3.38
N ASN A 100 -14.50 3.73 -2.32
CA ASN A 100 -15.82 4.23 -1.95
C ASN A 100 -15.68 5.49 -1.08
N MET A 101 -15.46 6.63 -1.73
CA MET A 101 -15.23 7.91 -1.06
C MET A 101 -16.42 8.35 -0.19
N SER A 102 -17.64 8.04 -0.60
CA SER A 102 -18.82 8.39 0.19
C SER A 102 -18.84 7.66 1.53
N TRP A 103 -18.53 6.36 1.53
CA TRP A 103 -18.48 5.58 2.76
C TRP A 103 -17.27 5.94 3.63
N PHE A 104 -16.10 6.09 3.00
CA PHE A 104 -14.90 6.55 3.68
C PHE A 104 -15.11 7.88 4.41
N SER A 105 -15.72 8.87 3.72
CA SER A 105 -15.96 10.18 4.28
C SER A 105 -17.05 10.18 5.37
N ALA A 106 -18.11 9.38 5.21
CA ALA A 106 -19.15 9.23 6.21
C ALA A 106 -18.59 8.65 7.52
N LEU A 107 -17.85 7.54 7.45
CA LEU A 107 -17.20 6.96 8.63
C LEU A 107 -16.22 7.95 9.29
N SER A 108 -15.46 8.68 8.47
CA SER A 108 -14.50 9.68 8.99
C SER A 108 -15.21 10.83 9.71
N ASN A 109 -16.36 11.27 9.21
CA ASN A 109 -17.14 12.38 9.79
C ASN A 109 -17.90 11.95 11.04
N ASP A 110 -18.52 10.78 11.02
CA ASP A 110 -19.49 10.36 12.04
C ASP A 110 -18.83 9.55 13.16
N GLU A 111 -17.77 8.77 12.86
CA GLU A 111 -17.12 7.87 13.81
C GLU A 111 -15.64 8.20 14.07
N GLY A 112 -15.08 9.15 13.31
CA GLY A 112 -13.68 9.55 13.38
C GLY A 112 -12.82 8.91 12.29
N TYR A 113 -11.78 9.66 11.87
CA TYR A 113 -10.89 9.27 10.78
C TYR A 113 -10.22 7.90 11.00
N GLU A 114 -9.94 7.53 12.23
CA GLU A 114 -9.36 6.22 12.57
C GLU A 114 -10.30 5.04 12.29
N ARG A 115 -11.60 5.30 12.09
CA ARG A 115 -12.60 4.29 11.74
C ARG A 115 -12.80 4.08 10.24
N ALA A 116 -12.24 4.95 9.42
CA ALA A 116 -12.50 5.01 7.98
C ALA A 116 -12.29 3.67 7.24
N PHE A 117 -11.32 2.86 7.65
CA PHE A 117 -11.07 1.53 7.08
C PHE A 117 -11.65 0.41 7.93
N SER A 118 -11.48 0.47 9.25
CA SER A 118 -11.98 -0.60 10.13
C SER A 118 -13.50 -0.72 10.07
N GLY A 119 -14.24 0.39 9.97
CA GLY A 119 -15.71 0.37 9.83
C GLY A 119 -16.17 -0.33 8.55
N GLN A 120 -15.43 -0.22 7.44
CA GLN A 120 -15.73 -0.96 6.22
C GLN A 120 -15.45 -2.46 6.36
N LEU A 121 -14.33 -2.82 7.02
CA LEU A 121 -13.97 -4.22 7.26
C LEU A 121 -15.00 -4.93 8.15
N GLU A 122 -15.61 -4.25 9.11
CA GLU A 122 -16.67 -4.83 9.95
C GLU A 122 -17.85 -5.39 9.15
N ASN A 123 -18.13 -4.79 7.98
CA ASN A 123 -19.23 -5.24 7.13
C ASN A 123 -18.85 -6.38 6.16
N PHE A 124 -17.61 -6.44 5.73
CA PHE A 124 -17.23 -7.33 4.63
C PHE A 124 -16.29 -8.45 5.03
N ALA A 125 -15.37 -8.18 5.97
CA ALA A 125 -14.27 -9.07 6.22
C ALA A 125 -14.73 -10.35 6.97
N THR A 126 -14.23 -11.47 6.51
CA THR A 126 -14.44 -12.78 7.11
C THR A 126 -13.12 -13.46 7.44
N GLN A 127 -13.14 -14.42 8.36
CA GLN A 127 -11.95 -15.21 8.71
C GLN A 127 -11.31 -15.82 7.46
N GLY A 128 -10.01 -15.64 7.31
CA GLY A 128 -9.23 -16.15 6.19
C GLY A 128 -9.07 -15.17 5.02
N ASP A 129 -9.74 -14.03 5.06
CA ASP A 129 -9.45 -12.91 4.13
C ASP A 129 -8.08 -12.29 4.43
N VAL A 130 -7.65 -11.38 3.58
CA VAL A 130 -6.37 -10.66 3.68
C VAL A 130 -6.61 -9.16 3.77
N LEU A 131 -5.92 -8.49 4.67
CA LEU A 131 -5.78 -7.04 4.66
C LEU A 131 -4.35 -6.66 4.32
N THR A 132 -4.15 -5.86 3.27
CA THR A 132 -2.84 -5.29 2.90
C THR A 132 -2.88 -3.77 3.05
N CYS A 133 -2.02 -3.22 3.90
CA CYS A 133 -1.88 -1.77 4.09
C CYS A 133 -0.72 -1.22 3.26
N ILE A 134 -0.87 -0.02 2.69
CA ILE A 134 0.22 0.72 2.04
C ILE A 134 0.42 2.01 2.83
N SER A 135 1.62 2.20 3.39
CA SER A 135 1.92 3.36 4.24
C SER A 135 3.41 3.67 4.27
N ALA A 136 3.80 4.86 3.82
CA ALA A 136 5.19 5.29 3.95
C ALA A 136 5.63 5.42 5.41
N SER A 137 4.79 5.95 6.29
CA SER A 137 5.13 6.15 7.70
C SER A 137 4.90 4.92 8.60
N GLY A 138 3.99 4.01 8.19
CA GLY A 138 3.55 2.89 9.02
C GLY A 138 2.84 3.28 10.33
N ASN A 139 2.45 4.55 10.49
CA ASN A 139 1.91 5.07 11.76
C ASN A 139 0.51 5.69 11.65
N SER A 140 -0.16 5.61 10.49
CA SER A 140 -1.50 6.18 10.29
C SER A 140 -2.52 5.48 11.19
N PRO A 141 -3.23 6.22 12.09
CA PRO A 141 -4.12 5.60 13.08
C PRO A 141 -5.24 4.75 12.46
N ASN A 142 -5.79 5.17 11.33
CA ASN A 142 -6.84 4.42 10.62
C ASN A 142 -6.33 3.07 10.07
N LEU A 143 -5.07 3.00 9.61
CA LEU A 143 -4.46 1.74 9.17
C LEU A 143 -4.11 0.84 10.35
N VAL A 144 -3.54 1.39 11.42
CA VAL A 144 -3.26 0.63 12.65
C VAL A 144 -4.55 -0.01 13.18
N ARG A 145 -5.63 0.78 13.31
CA ARG A 145 -6.93 0.28 13.78
C ARG A 145 -7.53 -0.78 12.85
N ALA A 146 -7.37 -0.62 11.52
CA ALA A 146 -7.80 -1.62 10.55
C ALA A 146 -7.05 -2.95 10.73
N VAL A 147 -5.73 -2.92 10.92
CA VAL A 147 -4.92 -4.11 11.17
C VAL A 147 -5.29 -4.77 12.50
N GLU A 148 -5.50 -4.01 13.58
CA GLU A 148 -5.95 -4.55 14.86
C GLU A 148 -7.30 -5.27 14.74
N LEU A 149 -8.25 -4.71 13.98
CA LEU A 149 -9.54 -5.35 13.71
C LEU A 149 -9.34 -6.63 12.89
N ALA A 150 -8.57 -6.55 11.79
CA ALA A 150 -8.29 -7.68 10.91
C ALA A 150 -7.72 -8.88 11.69
N ARG A 151 -6.76 -8.63 12.59
CA ARG A 151 -6.18 -9.66 13.45
C ARG A 151 -7.21 -10.29 14.38
N ARG A 152 -8.09 -9.47 15.01
CA ARG A 152 -9.18 -10.01 15.85
C ARG A 152 -10.15 -10.88 15.06
N GLN A 153 -10.39 -10.56 13.79
CA GLN A 153 -11.25 -11.32 12.88
C GLN A 153 -10.51 -12.46 12.16
N LYS A 154 -9.22 -12.69 12.49
CA LYS A 154 -8.37 -13.75 11.92
C LYS A 154 -8.16 -13.62 10.41
N LEU A 155 -8.00 -12.39 9.93
CA LEU A 155 -7.46 -12.13 8.61
C LEU A 155 -5.94 -12.27 8.64
N THR A 156 -5.35 -12.66 7.50
CA THR A 156 -3.91 -12.49 7.28
C THR A 156 -3.64 -11.01 7.01
N THR A 157 -2.61 -10.44 7.65
CA THR A 157 -2.28 -9.02 7.53
C THR A 157 -0.93 -8.81 6.88
N ALA A 158 -0.87 -7.94 5.87
CA ALA A 158 0.37 -7.57 5.18
C ALA A 158 0.49 -6.05 5.09
N ALA A 159 1.70 -5.54 4.88
CA ALA A 159 1.89 -4.12 4.61
C ALA A 159 3.11 -3.84 3.73
N LEU A 160 2.95 -2.85 2.82
CA LEU A 160 4.06 -2.15 2.18
C LEU A 160 4.38 -0.91 3.02
N LEU A 161 5.59 -0.84 3.55
CA LEU A 161 6.00 0.17 4.54
C LEU A 161 7.23 0.92 4.05
N GLY A 162 7.32 2.20 4.40
CA GLY A 162 8.51 3.01 4.17
C GLY A 162 9.22 3.38 5.47
N PHE A 163 10.29 4.14 5.36
CA PHE A 163 11.12 4.63 6.46
C PHE A 163 11.60 3.50 7.36
N ASP A 164 11.26 3.54 8.63
CA ASP A 164 11.52 2.50 9.64
C ASP A 164 10.38 1.48 9.79
N GLY A 165 9.28 1.66 9.04
CA GLY A 165 8.09 0.82 9.04
C GLY A 165 7.06 1.17 10.10
N GLY A 166 7.38 2.04 11.07
CA GLY A 166 6.48 2.50 12.11
C GLY A 166 5.82 1.37 12.91
N ALA A 167 4.66 1.67 13.50
CA ALA A 167 3.91 0.71 14.32
C ALA A 167 3.45 -0.53 13.52
N LEU A 168 3.12 -0.36 12.23
CA LEU A 168 2.64 -1.46 11.40
C LEU A 168 3.69 -2.55 11.19
N ARG A 169 5.00 -2.23 11.20
CA ARG A 169 6.08 -3.22 11.01
C ARG A 169 6.00 -4.38 11.99
N GLY A 170 5.70 -4.10 13.24
CA GLY A 170 5.58 -5.13 14.29
C GLY A 170 4.15 -5.67 14.49
N LEU A 171 3.17 -5.11 13.78
CA LEU A 171 1.77 -5.45 13.97
C LEU A 171 1.23 -6.39 12.90
N VAL A 172 1.72 -6.31 11.65
CA VAL A 172 1.29 -7.18 10.55
C VAL A 172 2.06 -8.50 10.51
N ASP A 173 1.47 -9.51 9.89
CA ASP A 173 2.11 -10.83 9.74
C ASP A 173 3.21 -10.79 8.67
N GLU A 174 2.99 -10.06 7.56
CA GLU A 174 3.92 -9.97 6.43
C GLU A 174 4.28 -8.50 6.09
N PRO A 175 5.31 -7.94 6.75
CA PRO A 175 5.81 -6.61 6.39
C PRO A 175 6.77 -6.67 5.21
N VAL A 176 6.60 -5.79 4.23
CA VAL A 176 7.54 -5.48 3.17
C VAL A 176 8.04 -4.05 3.38
N CYS A 177 9.27 -3.88 3.85
CA CYS A 177 9.81 -2.58 4.21
C CYS A 177 10.72 -2.03 3.11
N VAL A 178 10.49 -0.77 2.74
CA VAL A 178 11.32 0.07 1.86
C VAL A 178 12.04 1.08 2.76
N GLU A 179 13.21 0.72 3.26
CA GLU A 179 13.94 1.54 4.23
C GLU A 179 14.54 2.77 3.54
N THR A 180 14.11 3.95 3.98
CA THR A 180 14.58 5.26 3.50
C THR A 180 14.62 6.25 4.66
N GLU A 181 15.29 7.39 4.46
CA GLU A 181 15.19 8.51 5.39
C GLU A 181 13.73 8.97 5.54
N LYS A 182 13.36 9.32 6.77
CA LYS A 182 12.03 9.85 7.07
C LYS A 182 11.77 11.14 6.29
N GLY A 183 10.62 11.20 5.62
CA GLY A 183 10.23 12.34 4.79
C GLY A 183 10.50 12.18 3.29
N LYS A 184 11.18 11.11 2.87
CA LYS A 184 11.40 10.79 1.45
C LYS A 184 10.22 9.99 0.88
N TYR A 185 9.03 10.58 0.93
CA TYR A 185 7.78 9.95 0.51
C TYR A 185 7.81 9.52 -0.95
N GLU A 186 8.35 10.36 -1.84
CA GLU A 186 8.43 10.12 -3.27
C GLU A 186 9.20 8.83 -3.60
N LEU A 187 10.32 8.57 -2.90
CA LEU A 187 11.11 7.36 -3.11
C LEU A 187 10.37 6.11 -2.64
N VAL A 188 9.68 6.21 -1.52
CA VAL A 188 8.88 5.10 -0.96
C VAL A 188 7.71 4.77 -1.89
N GLU A 189 6.98 5.76 -2.36
CA GLU A 189 5.80 5.59 -3.22
C GLU A 189 6.17 5.00 -4.59
N ASP A 190 7.27 5.44 -5.20
CA ASP A 190 7.79 4.88 -6.44
C ASP A 190 8.15 3.40 -6.28
N VAL A 191 8.85 3.05 -5.20
CA VAL A 191 9.24 1.66 -4.93
C VAL A 191 8.05 0.80 -4.54
N HIS A 192 7.07 1.32 -3.77
CA HIS A 192 5.81 0.61 -3.50
C HIS A 192 5.08 0.27 -4.81
N SER A 193 5.00 1.21 -5.76
CA SER A 193 4.39 0.97 -7.08
C SER A 193 5.13 -0.12 -7.85
N ALA A 194 6.48 -0.11 -7.83
CA ALA A 194 7.29 -1.16 -8.46
C ALA A 194 7.05 -2.54 -7.82
N ILE A 195 6.92 -2.62 -6.49
CA ILE A 195 6.61 -3.86 -5.77
C ILE A 195 5.21 -4.37 -6.17
N CYS A 196 4.20 -3.50 -6.23
CA CYS A 196 2.84 -3.85 -6.67
C CYS A 196 2.85 -4.49 -8.07
N HIS A 197 3.59 -3.90 -9.01
CA HIS A 197 3.75 -4.48 -10.35
C HIS A 197 4.52 -5.81 -10.33
N ALA A 198 5.56 -5.96 -9.52
CA ALA A 198 6.31 -7.20 -9.41
C ALA A 198 5.42 -8.35 -8.89
N VAL A 199 4.65 -8.10 -7.83
CA VAL A 199 3.67 -9.06 -7.28
C VAL A 199 2.63 -9.44 -8.34
N THR A 200 2.05 -8.45 -9.02
CA THR A 200 1.06 -8.69 -10.08
C THR A 200 1.64 -9.54 -11.20
N ARG A 201 2.87 -9.28 -11.63
CA ARG A 201 3.56 -10.08 -12.66
C ARG A 201 3.78 -11.54 -12.25
N CYS A 202 4.13 -11.78 -10.99
CA CYS A 202 4.25 -13.15 -10.46
C CYS A 202 2.90 -13.88 -10.54
N LEU A 203 1.81 -13.24 -10.10
CA LEU A 203 0.47 -13.82 -10.11
C LEU A 203 -0.09 -14.04 -11.54
N VAL A 204 0.29 -13.20 -12.51
CA VAL A 204 -0.06 -13.37 -13.93
C VAL A 204 0.74 -14.51 -14.57
N ALA A 205 1.96 -14.77 -14.11
CA ALA A 205 2.80 -15.86 -14.59
C ALA A 205 2.37 -17.24 -14.08
N ASP A 206 1.55 -17.30 -13.02
CA ASP A 206 1.01 -18.56 -12.50
C ASP A 206 0.18 -19.27 -13.58
N ARG A 207 0.31 -20.61 -13.62
CA ARG A 207 -0.47 -21.46 -14.53
C ARG A 207 -1.22 -22.52 -13.72
N PRO A 208 -2.45 -22.87 -14.13
CA PRO A 208 -3.19 -23.96 -13.48
C PRO A 208 -2.40 -25.26 -13.49
N GLY A 209 -2.28 -25.91 -12.35
CA GLY A 209 -1.72 -27.25 -12.23
C GLY A 209 -0.19 -27.35 -12.13
N LEU A 210 0.53 -26.26 -11.84
CA LEU A 210 1.98 -26.25 -11.60
C LEU A 210 2.37 -26.05 -10.12
N ASN A 211 1.41 -26.15 -9.19
CA ASN A 211 1.65 -26.11 -7.73
C ASN A 211 1.53 -27.50 -7.13
#